data_0144faeb54d3636d8c29d2915b4254df
#
_entry.id   0144faeb54d3636d8c29d2915b4254df
#
_cell.length_a   1.000
_cell.length_b   1.000
_cell.length_c   1.000
_cell.angle_alpha   90.00
_cell.angle_beta   90.00
_cell.angle_gamma   90.00
#
_symmetry.space_group_name_H-M   'P 1'
#
loop_
_entity.id
_entity.type
_entity.pdbx_description
1 polymer ?
#
loop_
_entity_poly.entity_id
_entity_poly.type
_entity_poly.pdbx_seq_one_letter_code
_entity_poly.pdbx_strand_id
1 'polypeptide(L)'
;MTPPVAYPGPPGTHTAAAAAALFPSGPHLPVTGFRAVADAVLAADAAFGVLPIESSLAGSVAETHDLLYERSLSIVGETILPVTHCLVAAGPLELAEVRTVHSHPAALEQCRDLLARLPG
;
A
#
# COMPACT_ATOMS: atom_id res chain seq x y z
N MET A 1 17.45 22.12 -1.43
CA MET A 1 16.75 21.06 -0.70
C MET A 1 15.83 20.33 -1.65
N THR A 2 15.93 19.01 -1.71
CA THR A 2 15.10 18.21 -2.60
C THR A 2 13.71 18.04 -1.99
N PRO A 3 12.63 18.37 -2.72
CA PRO A 3 11.29 18.12 -2.23
C PRO A 3 11.06 16.62 -1.97
N PRO A 4 10.24 16.27 -0.98
CA PRO A 4 9.99 14.86 -0.66
C PRO A 4 9.12 14.16 -1.69
N VAL A 5 9.10 12.84 -1.59
CA VAL A 5 8.17 11.97 -2.32
C VAL A 5 7.04 11.61 -1.38
N ALA A 6 5.82 11.99 -1.72
CA ALA A 6 4.65 11.71 -0.90
C ALA A 6 4.10 10.31 -1.17
N TYR A 7 3.64 9.65 -0.13
CA TYR A 7 2.98 8.35 -0.24
C TYR A 7 1.91 8.21 0.85
N PRO A 8 0.86 7.42 0.62
CA PRO A 8 -0.12 7.19 1.67
C PRO A 8 0.51 6.36 2.79
N GLY A 9 0.67 7.01 3.96
CA GLY A 9 1.24 6.39 5.13
C GLY A 9 0.29 5.44 5.82
N PRO A 10 0.65 4.98 6.98
CA PRO A 10 1.87 5.31 7.72
C PRO A 10 3.13 4.63 7.14
N PRO A 11 4.32 4.94 7.69
CA PRO A 11 5.53 4.20 7.35
C PRO A 11 5.38 2.71 7.63
N GLY A 12 6.10 1.88 6.88
CA GLY A 12 6.02 0.43 7.04
C GLY A 12 4.96 -0.26 6.18
N THR A 13 4.23 0.50 5.38
CA THR A 13 3.22 -0.04 4.44
C THR A 13 3.89 -0.49 3.14
N HIS A 14 3.12 -1.22 2.30
CA HIS A 14 3.62 -1.60 0.97
C HIS A 14 3.92 -0.38 0.10
N THR A 15 3.13 0.67 0.22
CA THR A 15 3.37 1.91 -0.54
C THR A 15 4.65 2.60 -0.07
N ALA A 16 4.97 2.52 1.23
CA ALA A 16 6.25 3.01 1.75
C ALA A 16 7.42 2.25 1.11
N ALA A 17 7.30 0.93 0.97
CA ALA A 17 8.31 0.11 0.31
C ALA A 17 8.44 0.46 -1.18
N ALA A 18 7.34 0.73 -1.85
CA ALA A 18 7.34 1.18 -3.24
C ALA A 18 8.05 2.53 -3.40
N ALA A 19 7.76 3.47 -2.49
CA ALA A 19 8.42 4.78 -2.49
C ALA A 19 9.93 4.63 -2.32
N ALA A 20 10.37 3.75 -1.41
CA ALA A 20 11.78 3.48 -1.19
C ALA A 20 12.45 2.82 -2.41
N ALA A 21 11.73 1.93 -3.10
CA ALA A 21 12.24 1.27 -4.30
C ALA A 21 12.41 2.23 -5.46
N LEU A 22 11.44 3.13 -5.67
CA LEU A 22 11.46 4.10 -6.75
C LEU A 22 12.39 5.29 -6.47
N PHE A 23 12.50 5.68 -5.21
CA PHE A 23 13.29 6.83 -4.78
C PHE A 23 14.14 6.47 -3.56
N PRO A 24 15.24 5.70 -3.78
CA PRO A 24 16.04 5.20 -2.64
C PRO A 24 16.62 6.29 -1.73
N SER A 25 16.91 7.45 -2.30
CA SER A 25 17.54 8.55 -1.53
C SER A 25 16.53 9.40 -0.76
N GLY A 26 15.23 9.28 -1.06
CA GLY A 26 14.22 10.10 -0.38
C GLY A 26 14.46 11.60 -0.52
N PRO A 27 13.95 12.44 0.39
CA PRO A 27 13.12 12.08 1.53
C PRO A 27 11.73 11.58 1.16
N HIS A 28 11.11 10.83 2.06
CA HIS A 28 9.78 10.28 1.86
C HIS A 28 8.81 10.93 2.86
N LEU A 29 7.67 11.38 2.37
CA LEU A 29 6.67 12.08 3.18
C LEU A 29 5.39 11.22 3.28
N PRO A 30 5.13 10.59 4.43
CA PRO A 30 3.86 9.90 4.63
C PRO A 30 2.74 10.92 4.81
N VAL A 31 1.65 10.71 4.10
CA VAL A 31 0.45 11.54 4.22
C VAL A 31 -0.78 10.66 4.44
N THR A 32 -1.88 11.25 4.85
CA THR A 32 -3.09 10.51 5.16
C THR A 32 -3.99 10.41 3.94
N GLY A 33 -3.98 9.26 3.29
CA GLY A 33 -4.85 8.95 2.16
C GLY A 33 -4.27 9.31 0.80
N PHE A 34 -4.91 8.78 -0.23
CA PHE A 34 -4.46 8.94 -1.62
C PHE A 34 -4.65 10.37 -2.11
N ARG A 35 -5.77 10.99 -1.75
CA ARG A 35 -6.05 12.38 -2.15
C ARG A 35 -4.99 13.34 -1.62
N ALA A 36 -4.52 13.12 -0.39
CA ALA A 36 -3.47 13.95 0.19
C ALA A 36 -2.14 13.83 -0.57
N VAL A 37 -1.85 12.67 -1.17
CA VAL A 37 -0.68 12.50 -2.04
C VAL A 37 -0.81 13.40 -3.27
N ALA A 38 -1.95 13.37 -3.95
CA ALA A 38 -2.21 14.20 -5.11
C ALA A 38 -2.14 15.69 -4.75
N ASP A 39 -2.72 16.08 -3.63
CA ASP A 39 -2.70 17.46 -3.16
C ASP A 39 -1.26 17.95 -2.88
N ALA A 40 -0.43 17.11 -2.26
CA ALA A 40 0.96 17.45 -1.98
C ALA A 40 1.76 17.69 -3.26
N VAL A 41 1.57 16.87 -4.27
CA VAL A 41 2.25 17.02 -5.57
C VAL A 41 1.78 18.28 -6.28
N LEU A 42 0.48 18.53 -6.33
CA LEU A 42 -0.09 19.70 -7.00
C LEU A 42 0.28 21.01 -6.30
N ALA A 43 0.42 20.98 -4.98
CA ALA A 43 0.85 22.14 -4.20
C ALA A 43 2.37 22.33 -4.19
N ALA A 44 3.12 21.44 -4.83
CA ALA A 44 4.59 21.43 -4.84
C ALA A 44 5.23 21.20 -3.46
N ASP A 45 4.46 20.66 -2.51
CA ASP A 45 5.00 20.21 -1.23
C ASP A 45 5.79 18.90 -1.40
N ALA A 46 5.49 18.16 -2.47
CA ALA A 46 6.23 16.98 -2.89
C ALA A 46 6.57 17.09 -4.38
N ALA A 47 7.71 16.54 -4.78
CA ALA A 47 8.11 16.51 -6.19
C ALA A 47 7.38 15.38 -6.94
N PHE A 48 7.16 14.26 -6.26
CA PHE A 48 6.50 13.08 -6.80
C PHE A 48 5.56 12.49 -5.77
N GLY A 49 4.59 11.74 -6.24
CA GLY A 49 3.72 10.93 -5.39
C GLY A 49 3.80 9.48 -5.80
N VAL A 50 3.62 8.57 -4.85
CA VAL A 50 3.57 7.14 -5.11
C VAL A 50 2.21 6.63 -4.64
N LEU A 51 1.48 6.00 -5.54
CA LEU A 51 0.14 5.49 -5.27
C LEU A 51 0.00 4.06 -5.78
N PRO A 52 -0.75 3.21 -5.09
CA PRO A 52 -1.07 1.88 -5.62
C PRO A 52 -2.07 2.04 -6.77
N ILE A 53 -1.86 1.34 -7.87
CA ILE A 53 -2.75 1.45 -9.04
C ILE A 53 -3.45 0.14 -9.35
N GLU A 54 -2.82 -1.00 -9.06
CA GLU A 54 -3.36 -2.30 -9.39
C GLU A 54 -2.82 -3.37 -8.46
N SER A 55 -3.65 -4.34 -8.17
CA SER A 55 -3.29 -5.56 -7.44
C SER A 55 -3.63 -6.76 -8.32
N SER A 56 -2.75 -7.78 -8.33
CA SER A 56 -2.96 -8.98 -9.15
C SER A 56 -4.23 -9.75 -8.77
N LEU A 57 -4.70 -9.64 -7.53
CA LEU A 57 -5.91 -10.33 -7.07
C LEU A 57 -7.14 -9.42 -6.99
N ALA A 58 -6.95 -8.19 -6.52
CA ALA A 58 -8.07 -7.25 -6.35
C ALA A 58 -8.34 -6.39 -7.59
N GLY A 59 -7.43 -6.39 -8.56
CA GLY A 59 -7.57 -5.58 -9.77
C GLY A 59 -7.21 -4.11 -9.55
N SER A 60 -7.86 -3.23 -10.30
CA SER A 60 -7.56 -1.81 -10.31
C SER A 60 -7.97 -1.12 -9.00
N VAL A 61 -7.16 -0.16 -8.55
CA VAL A 61 -7.48 0.70 -7.42
C VAL A 61 -8.25 1.91 -7.94
N ALA A 62 -9.57 1.88 -7.81
CA ALA A 62 -10.47 2.88 -8.40
C ALA A 62 -10.14 4.31 -7.94
N GLU A 63 -9.85 4.50 -6.65
CA GLU A 63 -9.54 5.83 -6.11
C GLU A 63 -8.33 6.45 -6.81
N THR A 64 -7.28 5.66 -7.08
CA THR A 64 -6.09 6.15 -7.79
C THR A 64 -6.42 6.53 -9.23
N HIS A 65 -7.20 5.70 -9.93
CA HIS A 65 -7.63 6.01 -11.29
C HIS A 65 -8.45 7.28 -11.34
N ASP A 66 -9.36 7.47 -10.39
CA ASP A 66 -10.18 8.68 -10.31
C ASP A 66 -9.32 9.92 -10.07
N LEU A 67 -8.34 9.84 -9.18
CA LEU A 67 -7.43 10.95 -8.91
C LEU A 67 -6.60 11.33 -10.13
N LEU A 68 -6.10 10.33 -10.87
CA LEU A 68 -5.34 10.58 -12.10
C LEU A 68 -6.20 11.24 -13.16
N TYR A 69 -7.47 10.86 -13.25
CA TYR A 69 -8.41 11.45 -14.19
C TYR A 69 -8.82 12.87 -13.79
N GLU A 70 -9.14 13.09 -12.50
CA GLU A 70 -9.64 14.37 -12.01
C GLU A 70 -8.55 15.44 -11.86
N ARG A 71 -7.31 15.03 -11.67
CA ARG A 71 -6.18 15.91 -11.42
C ARG A 71 -5.21 15.86 -12.58
N SER A 72 -4.54 16.97 -12.84
CA SER A 72 -3.56 17.04 -13.93
C SER A 72 -2.22 16.42 -13.50
N LEU A 73 -2.23 15.11 -13.29
CA LEU A 73 -1.07 14.32 -12.89
C LEU A 73 -0.65 13.39 -14.01
N SER A 74 0.66 13.21 -14.17
CA SER A 74 1.22 12.30 -15.16
C SER A 74 1.96 11.15 -14.48
N ILE A 75 1.79 9.95 -15.02
CA ILE A 75 2.54 8.77 -14.54
C ILE A 75 3.91 8.83 -15.19
N VAL A 76 4.97 8.83 -14.36
CA VAL A 76 6.35 8.93 -14.83
C VAL A 76 7.21 7.70 -14.50
N GLY A 77 6.65 6.75 -13.78
CA GLY A 77 7.35 5.51 -13.43
C GLY A 77 6.45 4.54 -12.72
N GLU A 78 6.91 3.31 -12.57
CA GLU A 78 6.19 2.27 -11.84
C GLU A 78 7.15 1.30 -11.18
N THR A 79 6.63 0.58 -10.18
CA THR A 79 7.31 -0.57 -9.60
C THR A 79 6.26 -1.60 -9.24
N ILE A 80 6.67 -2.86 -9.22
CA ILE A 80 5.81 -3.98 -8.82
C ILE A 80 6.43 -4.61 -7.59
N LEU A 81 5.66 -4.71 -6.51
CA LEU A 81 6.10 -5.31 -5.27
C LEU A 81 5.39 -6.63 -5.04
N PRO A 82 6.14 -7.69 -4.74
CA PRO A 82 5.50 -8.92 -4.26
C PRO A 82 4.95 -8.67 -2.86
N VAL A 83 3.73 -9.13 -2.62
CA VAL A 83 3.07 -9.02 -1.32
C VAL A 83 2.97 -10.43 -0.75
N THR A 84 3.67 -10.67 0.36
CA THR A 84 3.61 -11.94 1.07
C THR A 84 2.86 -11.72 2.37
N HIS A 85 1.70 -12.35 2.48
CA HIS A 85 0.91 -12.27 3.70
C HIS A 85 1.47 -13.23 4.74
N CYS A 86 1.52 -12.75 5.99
CA CYS A 86 2.00 -13.54 7.12
C CYS A 86 0.93 -13.59 8.19
N LEU A 87 0.74 -14.79 8.76
CA LEU A 87 -0.12 -14.96 9.92
C LEU A 87 0.69 -14.63 11.17
N VAL A 88 0.24 -13.67 11.94
CA VAL A 88 0.99 -13.12 13.08
C VAL A 88 0.21 -13.35 14.36
N ALA A 89 0.91 -13.73 15.42
CA ALA A 89 0.34 -13.89 16.75
C ALA A 89 1.18 -13.13 17.78
N ALA A 90 0.58 -12.85 18.94
CA ALA A 90 1.26 -12.12 20.01
C ALA A 90 2.39 -12.94 20.68
N GLY A 91 2.39 -14.24 20.52
CA GLY A 91 3.41 -15.14 21.06
C GLY A 91 3.39 -16.47 20.33
N PRO A 92 4.20 -17.46 20.78
CA PRO A 92 4.23 -18.78 20.16
C PRO A 92 2.84 -19.40 20.13
N LEU A 93 2.44 -19.91 18.95
CA LEU A 93 1.10 -20.48 18.74
C LEU A 93 1.18 -21.53 17.64
N GLU A 94 0.62 -22.70 17.89
CA GLU A 94 0.48 -23.70 16.85
C GLU A 94 -0.73 -23.37 15.96
N LEU A 95 -0.67 -23.70 14.69
CA LEU A 95 -1.76 -23.43 13.76
C LEU A 95 -3.10 -24.04 14.22
N ALA A 96 -3.04 -25.20 14.86
CA ALA A 96 -4.24 -25.88 15.38
C ALA A 96 -4.91 -25.12 16.52
N GLU A 97 -4.22 -24.17 17.15
CA GLU A 97 -4.75 -23.36 18.25
C GLU A 97 -5.43 -22.08 17.78
N VAL A 98 -5.33 -21.75 16.49
CA VAL A 98 -5.93 -20.53 15.93
C VAL A 98 -7.46 -20.67 15.96
N ARG A 99 -8.13 -19.70 16.54
CA ARG A 99 -9.60 -19.65 16.62
C ARG A 99 -10.18 -18.54 15.77
N THR A 100 -9.52 -17.40 15.72
CA THR A 100 -10.00 -16.22 15.04
C THR A 100 -8.84 -15.50 14.38
N VAL A 101 -9.05 -15.02 13.16
CA VAL A 101 -8.08 -14.23 12.41
C VAL A 101 -8.72 -12.89 12.07
N HIS A 102 -8.03 -11.81 12.41
CA HIS A 102 -8.50 -10.46 12.13
C HIS A 102 -7.59 -9.80 11.12
N SER A 103 -8.17 -9.22 10.08
CA SER A 103 -7.40 -8.49 9.07
C SER A 103 -8.33 -7.64 8.22
N HIS A 104 -7.74 -6.86 7.33
CA HIS A 104 -8.49 -6.15 6.30
C HIS A 104 -9.22 -7.15 5.40
N PRO A 105 -10.46 -6.84 4.96
CA PRO A 105 -11.22 -7.77 4.10
C PRO A 105 -10.46 -8.26 2.87
N ALA A 106 -9.68 -7.39 2.22
CA ALA A 106 -8.90 -7.77 1.04
C ALA A 106 -7.85 -8.84 1.37
N ALA A 107 -7.17 -8.71 2.52
CA ALA A 107 -6.17 -9.71 2.94
C ALA A 107 -6.83 -11.04 3.30
N LEU A 108 -7.98 -11.00 3.96
CA LEU A 108 -8.74 -12.22 4.27
C LEU A 108 -9.18 -12.96 3.01
N GLU A 109 -9.66 -12.22 2.01
CA GLU A 109 -10.08 -12.80 0.73
C GLU A 109 -8.89 -13.41 -0.02
N GLN A 110 -7.77 -12.73 -0.04
CA GLN A 110 -6.56 -13.21 -0.71
C GLN A 110 -5.98 -14.46 -0.04
N CYS A 111 -6.21 -14.64 1.24
CA CYS A 111 -5.72 -15.78 2.02
C CYS A 111 -6.80 -16.83 2.31
N ARG A 112 -7.95 -16.76 1.68
CA ARG A 112 -9.09 -17.62 2.03
C ARG A 112 -8.80 -19.12 1.96
N ASP A 113 -7.98 -19.56 1.01
CA ASP A 113 -7.65 -20.97 0.88
C ASP A 113 -6.83 -21.48 2.07
N LEU A 114 -5.88 -20.68 2.54
CA LEU A 114 -5.13 -20.98 3.74
C LEU A 114 -6.03 -20.94 4.98
N LEU A 115 -6.85 -19.90 5.10
CA LEU A 115 -7.73 -19.72 6.25
C LEU A 115 -8.76 -20.85 6.36
N ALA A 116 -9.22 -21.37 5.24
CA ALA A 116 -10.16 -22.49 5.22
C ALA A 116 -9.58 -23.79 5.79
N ARG A 117 -8.25 -23.89 5.83
CA ARG A 117 -7.57 -25.08 6.39
C ARG A 117 -7.35 -24.97 7.90
N LEU A 118 -7.60 -23.81 8.50
CA LEU A 118 -7.43 -23.62 9.92
C LEU A 118 -8.67 -24.10 10.67
N PRO A 119 -8.51 -24.71 11.88
CA PRO A 119 -9.65 -25.13 12.70
C PRO A 119 -10.33 -23.88 13.30
N GLY A 120 -11.60 -23.81 13.19
CA GLY A 120 -12.32 -22.71 13.81
C GLY A 120 -13.06 -21.76 12.90
#